data_08f3bbd4a660345f677619c258b7c230
#
_entry.id   08f3bbd4a660345f677619c258b7c230
#
_cell.length_a   1.000
_cell.length_b   1.000
_cell.length_c   1.000
_cell.angle_alpha   90.00
_cell.angle_beta   90.00
_cell.angle_gamma   90.00
#
_symmetry.space_group_name_H-M   'P 1'
#
loop_
_entity.id
_entity.type
_entity.pdbx_description
1 polymer ?
#
loop_
_entity_poly.entity_id
_entity_poly.type
_entity_poly.pdbx_seq_one_letter_code
_entity_poly.pdbx_strand_id
1 'polypeptide(L)'
;MAIKTGRMDFKRVTLSITGTMASTREYELLKTKKGVEGALYDGSWNYNKLVTRRSCRVCHSEWGSSRYDELAAAFYKLGVPKWDGLSLSDPHVLDGESFSLDIELADGGNIHAHGCNAYPKNYWEFMELIDEAVNGPKEY
;
A
#
# COMPACT_ATOMS: atom_id res chain seq x y z
N MET A 1 21.81 -0.17 3.49
CA MET A 1 20.67 -1.10 3.35
C MET A 1 19.38 -0.42 3.79
N ALA A 2 18.32 -0.58 3.01
CA ALA A 2 17.02 0.04 3.33
C ALA A 2 16.35 -0.61 4.53
N ILE A 3 16.50 -1.93 4.69
CA ILE A 3 15.94 -2.65 5.82
C ILE A 3 17.01 -2.79 6.88
N LYS A 4 16.75 -2.18 8.04
CA LYS A 4 17.63 -2.20 9.20
C LYS A 4 16.83 -2.68 10.39
N THR A 5 17.51 -3.07 11.46
CA THR A 5 16.82 -3.43 12.70
C THR A 5 15.96 -2.26 13.16
N GLY A 6 14.65 -2.48 13.19
CA GLY A 6 13.67 -1.51 13.65
C GLY A 6 13.07 -0.61 12.60
N ARG A 7 13.51 -0.68 11.32
CA ARG A 7 12.88 0.14 10.29
C ARG A 7 13.09 -0.39 8.87
N MET A 8 12.15 -0.06 8.00
CA MET A 8 12.20 -0.37 6.58
C MET A 8 12.06 0.94 5.80
N ASP A 9 13.17 1.44 5.27
CA ASP A 9 13.16 2.68 4.49
C ASP A 9 12.67 2.40 3.07
N PHE A 10 11.74 3.22 2.61
CA PHE A 10 11.10 3.05 1.30
C PHE A 10 11.15 4.34 0.48
N LYS A 11 11.08 4.21 -0.83
CA LYS A 11 10.87 5.32 -1.76
C LYS A 11 9.40 5.43 -2.13
N ARG A 12 8.75 4.30 -2.37
CA ARG A 12 7.36 4.24 -2.79
C ARG A 12 6.69 2.97 -2.27
N VAL A 13 5.46 3.12 -1.84
CA VAL A 13 4.57 2.00 -1.51
C VAL A 13 3.33 2.13 -2.38
N THR A 14 3.00 1.08 -3.11
CA THR A 14 1.78 1.03 -3.93
C THR A 14 0.97 -0.18 -3.52
N LEU A 15 -0.25 0.05 -3.07
CA LEU A 15 -1.18 -1.00 -2.68
C LEU A 15 -2.44 -0.87 -3.53
N SER A 16 -2.67 -1.85 -4.39
CA SER A 16 -3.85 -1.90 -5.25
C SER A 16 -4.82 -2.93 -4.71
N ILE A 17 -6.08 -2.54 -4.57
CA ILE A 17 -7.13 -3.41 -4.08
C ILE A 17 -8.22 -3.46 -5.13
N THR A 18 -8.48 -4.65 -5.65
CA THR A 18 -9.53 -4.88 -6.64
C THR A 18 -10.63 -5.70 -6.00
N GLY A 19 -11.80 -5.12 -5.93
CA GLY A 19 -12.98 -5.80 -5.40
C GLY A 19 -13.83 -6.42 -6.49
N THR A 20 -15.05 -6.82 -6.13
CA THR A 20 -16.01 -7.32 -7.07
C THR A 20 -16.40 -6.24 -8.09
N MET A 21 -16.86 -6.64 -9.27
CA MET A 21 -17.26 -5.73 -10.35
C MET A 21 -16.10 -4.87 -10.89
N ALA A 22 -14.87 -5.36 -10.74
CA ALA A 22 -13.66 -4.74 -11.27
C ALA A 22 -13.41 -3.31 -10.76
N SER A 23 -13.96 -2.92 -9.61
CA SER A 23 -13.60 -1.66 -8.98
C SER A 23 -12.21 -1.78 -8.37
N THR A 24 -11.36 -0.78 -8.58
CA THR A 24 -9.98 -0.79 -8.09
C THR A 24 -9.68 0.49 -7.33
N ARG A 25 -9.09 0.34 -6.15
CA ARG A 25 -8.54 1.44 -5.39
C ARG A 25 -7.03 1.24 -5.31
N GLU A 26 -6.28 2.31 -5.49
CA GLU A 26 -4.84 2.25 -5.39
C GLU A 26 -4.36 3.30 -4.40
N TYR A 27 -3.66 2.85 -3.38
CA TYR A 27 -3.01 3.71 -2.39
C TYR A 27 -1.55 3.85 -2.74
N GLU A 28 -1.02 5.05 -2.62
CA GLU A 28 0.39 5.31 -2.86
C GLU A 28 0.97 6.15 -1.75
N LEU A 29 2.13 5.74 -1.25
CA LEU A 29 2.97 6.56 -0.39
C LEU A 29 4.26 6.82 -1.13
N LEU A 30 4.69 8.07 -1.16
CA LEU A 30 5.91 8.48 -1.85
C LEU A 30 6.78 9.28 -0.90
N LYS A 31 8.03 8.82 -0.72
CA LYS A 31 9.00 9.57 0.06
C LYS A 31 9.37 10.86 -0.65
N THR A 32 9.36 11.96 0.08
CA THR A 32 9.73 13.28 -0.45
C THR A 32 10.87 13.87 0.38
N LYS A 33 11.38 15.01 -0.04
CA LYS A 33 12.41 15.73 0.72
C LYS A 33 11.90 16.18 2.09
N LYS A 34 10.60 16.47 2.22
CA LYS A 34 9.99 16.93 3.47
C LYS A 34 9.54 15.78 4.35
N GLY A 35 9.25 14.62 3.79
CA GLY A 35 8.73 13.49 4.53
C GLY A 35 8.08 12.47 3.61
N VAL A 36 6.77 12.42 3.58
CA VAL A 36 6.01 11.46 2.77
C VAL A 36 4.74 12.10 2.24
N GLU A 37 4.39 11.76 1.00
CA GLU A 37 3.11 12.11 0.40
C GLU A 37 2.27 10.85 0.28
N GLY A 38 0.96 11.00 0.51
CA GLY A 38 0.00 9.93 0.30
C GLY A 38 -1.02 10.32 -0.76
N ALA A 39 -1.49 9.35 -1.51
CA ALA A 39 -2.56 9.55 -2.48
C ALA A 39 -3.43 8.31 -2.59
N LEU A 40 -4.72 8.53 -2.84
CA LEU A 40 -5.67 7.47 -3.14
C LEU A 40 -6.25 7.73 -4.53
N TYR A 41 -6.19 6.71 -5.36
CA TYR A 41 -6.77 6.72 -6.69
C TYR A 41 -7.88 5.70 -6.72
N ASP A 42 -9.07 6.12 -7.14
CA ASP A 42 -10.22 5.25 -7.26
C ASP A 42 -10.49 5.08 -8.75
N GLY A 43 -10.30 3.88 -9.23
CA GLY A 43 -10.41 3.56 -10.64
C GLY A 43 -11.47 2.51 -10.91
N SER A 44 -11.87 2.44 -12.16
CA SER A 44 -12.72 1.38 -12.66
C SER A 44 -12.21 0.90 -14.01
N TRP A 45 -12.47 -0.35 -14.31
CA TRP A 45 -12.15 -0.88 -15.63
C TRP A 45 -13.19 -0.38 -16.64
N ASN A 46 -12.71 0.23 -17.71
CA ASN A 46 -13.55 0.67 -18.81
C ASN A 46 -12.98 0.07 -20.10
N TYR A 47 -13.76 -0.76 -20.76
CA TYR A 47 -13.34 -1.48 -21.96
C TYR A 47 -12.02 -2.26 -21.76
N ASN A 48 -11.90 -2.95 -20.64
CA ASN A 48 -10.72 -3.71 -20.25
C ASN A 48 -9.45 -2.86 -20.00
N LYS A 49 -9.65 -1.57 -19.78
CA LYS A 49 -8.56 -0.67 -19.41
C LYS A 49 -8.85 0.01 -18.08
N LEU A 50 -7.86 0.05 -17.22
CA LEU A 50 -7.94 0.84 -16.01
C LEU A 50 -7.86 2.32 -16.39
N VAL A 51 -8.80 3.13 -15.90
CA VAL A 51 -8.74 4.59 -16.08
C VAL A 51 -7.45 5.10 -15.44
N THR A 52 -6.78 6.04 -16.08
CA THR A 52 -5.49 6.52 -15.61
C THR A 52 -5.58 7.07 -14.19
N ARG A 53 -4.57 6.74 -13.38
CA ARG A 53 -4.50 7.13 -11.97
C ARG A 53 -4.72 8.62 -11.74
N ARG A 54 -4.08 9.46 -12.54
CA ARG A 54 -4.10 10.92 -12.33
C ARG A 54 -5.48 11.54 -12.46
N SER A 55 -6.33 10.99 -13.30
CA SER A 55 -7.69 11.48 -13.47
C SER A 55 -8.65 10.97 -12.39
N CYS A 56 -8.21 10.02 -11.59
CA CYS A 56 -9.03 9.34 -10.59
C CYS A 56 -8.59 9.62 -9.15
N ARG A 57 -7.73 10.62 -8.92
CA ARG A 57 -7.24 10.90 -7.58
C ARG A 57 -8.36 11.42 -6.68
N VAL A 58 -8.59 10.72 -5.58
CA VAL A 58 -9.65 11.03 -4.62
C VAL A 58 -9.11 11.81 -3.42
N CYS A 59 -7.93 11.43 -2.94
CA CYS A 59 -7.30 12.03 -1.78
C CYS A 59 -5.82 12.27 -2.01
N HIS A 60 -5.30 13.27 -1.31
CA HIS A 60 -3.87 13.55 -1.30
C HIS A 60 -3.48 14.09 0.07
N SER A 61 -2.34 13.67 0.59
CA SER A 61 -1.82 14.12 1.88
C SER A 61 -0.34 14.42 1.78
N GLU A 62 0.13 15.30 2.64
CA GLU A 62 1.55 15.61 2.78
C GLU A 62 1.92 15.62 4.26
N TRP A 63 3.01 14.95 4.60
CA TRP A 63 3.46 14.80 5.98
C TRP A 63 4.95 15.07 6.08
N GLY A 64 5.39 15.48 7.27
CA GLY A 64 6.80 15.70 7.54
C GLY A 64 7.58 14.40 7.78
N SER A 65 8.88 14.57 8.05
CA SER A 65 9.81 13.45 8.22
C SER A 65 9.47 12.56 9.41
N SER A 66 8.86 13.10 10.46
CA SER A 66 8.47 12.27 11.62
C SER A 66 7.41 11.24 11.25
N ARG A 67 6.48 11.60 10.38
CA ARG A 67 5.49 10.64 9.90
C ARG A 67 6.14 9.55 9.03
N TYR A 68 7.09 9.92 8.19
CA TYR A 68 7.84 8.94 7.42
C TYR A 68 8.57 7.95 8.33
N ASP A 69 9.25 8.46 9.37
CA ASP A 69 9.97 7.61 10.31
C ASP A 69 9.03 6.67 11.05
N GLU A 70 7.84 7.15 11.45
CA GLU A 70 6.82 6.32 12.08
C GLU A 70 6.37 5.19 11.16
N LEU A 71 6.14 5.49 9.88
CA LEU A 71 5.72 4.49 8.90
C LEU A 71 6.81 3.46 8.67
N ALA A 72 8.06 3.90 8.48
CA ALA A 72 9.18 3.00 8.28
C ALA A 72 9.36 2.03 9.46
N ALA A 73 9.23 2.53 10.68
CA ALA A 73 9.31 1.71 11.89
C ALA A 73 8.12 0.76 12.00
N ALA A 74 6.91 1.24 11.73
CA ALA A 74 5.70 0.43 11.82
C ALA A 74 5.70 -0.71 10.80
N PHE A 75 6.11 -0.46 9.57
CA PHE A 75 6.18 -1.49 8.54
C PHE A 75 7.15 -2.60 8.92
N TYR A 76 8.28 -2.23 9.50
CA TYR A 76 9.23 -3.23 10.01
C TYR A 76 8.60 -4.06 11.12
N LYS A 77 7.96 -3.41 12.08
CA LYS A 77 7.33 -4.07 13.23
C LYS A 77 6.23 -5.05 12.80
N LEU A 78 5.48 -4.71 11.76
CA LEU A 78 4.41 -5.57 11.23
C LEU A 78 4.95 -6.75 10.43
N GLY A 79 6.24 -6.78 10.13
CA GLY A 79 6.85 -7.86 9.37
C GLY A 79 6.72 -7.74 7.86
N VAL A 80 6.43 -6.55 7.36
CA VAL A 80 6.28 -6.31 5.92
C VAL A 80 7.49 -6.78 5.10
N PRO A 81 8.75 -6.65 5.56
CA PRO A 81 9.89 -7.18 4.80
C PRO A 81 9.80 -8.68 4.50
N LYS A 82 9.08 -9.44 5.32
CA LYS A 82 8.92 -10.88 5.12
C LYS A 82 7.85 -11.23 4.10
N TRP A 83 7.12 -10.24 3.62
CA TRP A 83 6.03 -10.46 2.65
C TRP A 83 6.53 -10.61 1.21
N ASP A 84 7.80 -10.32 0.96
CA ASP A 84 8.34 -10.42 -0.40
C ASP A 84 8.19 -11.82 -0.97
N GLY A 85 7.62 -11.88 -2.16
CA GLY A 85 7.39 -13.13 -2.85
C GLY A 85 6.12 -13.87 -2.45
N LEU A 86 5.32 -13.35 -1.51
CA LEU A 86 4.07 -14.00 -1.13
C LEU A 86 3.04 -13.96 -2.24
N SER A 87 2.42 -15.11 -2.48
CA SER A 87 1.32 -15.26 -3.42
C SER A 87 0.28 -16.13 -2.70
N LEU A 88 -0.79 -15.49 -2.24
CA LEU A 88 -1.78 -16.12 -1.39
C LEU A 88 -3.11 -16.26 -2.13
N SER A 89 -3.83 -17.34 -1.86
CA SER A 89 -5.12 -17.56 -2.49
C SER A 89 -6.01 -18.43 -1.63
N ASP A 90 -7.28 -18.08 -1.55
CA ASP A 90 -8.31 -18.93 -0.98
C ASP A 90 -9.30 -19.33 -2.08
N PRO A 91 -9.18 -20.54 -2.63
CA PRO A 91 -10.01 -20.98 -3.73
C PRO A 91 -11.46 -21.26 -3.35
N HIS A 92 -11.77 -21.29 -2.06
CA HIS A 92 -13.12 -21.56 -1.56
C HIS A 92 -14.01 -20.32 -1.53
N VAL A 93 -13.44 -19.13 -1.74
CA VAL A 93 -14.20 -17.89 -1.80
C VAL A 93 -14.45 -17.53 -3.26
N LEU A 94 -15.72 -17.46 -3.65
CA LEU A 94 -16.11 -17.21 -5.04
C LEU A 94 -16.07 -15.72 -5.40
N ASP A 95 -16.55 -14.87 -4.51
CA ASP A 95 -16.54 -13.44 -4.69
C ASP A 95 -15.70 -12.82 -3.61
N GLY A 96 -14.78 -11.97 -3.99
CA GLY A 96 -13.91 -11.40 -2.99
C GLY A 96 -13.05 -10.30 -3.55
N GLU A 97 -12.00 -10.07 -2.82
CA GLU A 97 -11.10 -8.98 -3.03
C GLU A 97 -9.70 -9.52 -3.26
N SER A 98 -8.98 -8.89 -4.17
CA SER A 98 -7.55 -9.18 -4.34
C SER A 98 -6.74 -7.93 -4.03
N PHE A 99 -5.52 -8.14 -3.55
CA PHE A 99 -4.57 -7.05 -3.36
C PHE A 99 -3.28 -7.32 -4.11
N SER A 100 -2.60 -6.26 -4.48
CA SER A 100 -1.25 -6.30 -5.03
C SER A 100 -0.43 -5.22 -4.34
N LEU A 101 0.68 -5.61 -3.77
CA LEU A 101 1.56 -4.70 -3.04
C LEU A 101 2.92 -4.64 -3.73
N ASP A 102 3.37 -3.43 -4.02
CA ASP A 102 4.70 -3.15 -4.53
C ASP A 102 5.35 -2.10 -3.66
N ILE A 103 6.50 -2.41 -3.11
CA ILE A 103 7.29 -1.46 -2.34
C ILE A 103 8.65 -1.31 -3.00
N GLU A 104 8.98 -0.08 -3.36
CA GLU A 104 10.32 0.26 -3.80
C GLU A 104 11.11 0.72 -2.58
N LEU A 105 12.16 -0.03 -2.24
CA LEU A 105 12.98 0.27 -1.08
C LEU A 105 13.99 1.37 -1.39
N ALA A 106 14.47 2.04 -0.35
CA ALA A 106 15.39 3.16 -0.48
C ALA A 106 16.71 2.80 -1.18
N ASP A 107 17.15 1.54 -1.12
CA ASP A 107 18.35 1.06 -1.76
C ASP A 107 18.14 0.51 -3.18
N GLY A 108 16.93 0.59 -3.70
CA GLY A 108 16.56 0.08 -5.02
C GLY A 108 16.00 -1.33 -5.02
N GLY A 109 15.97 -2.01 -3.88
CA GLY A 109 15.31 -3.30 -3.76
C GLY A 109 13.80 -3.15 -3.83
N ASN A 110 13.10 -4.27 -4.00
CA ASN A 110 11.65 -4.28 -4.12
C ASN A 110 11.03 -5.37 -3.26
N ILE A 111 9.81 -5.12 -2.80
CA ILE A 111 8.98 -6.11 -2.14
C ILE A 111 7.71 -6.24 -2.97
N HIS A 112 7.37 -7.47 -3.35
CA HIS A 112 6.15 -7.77 -4.08
C HIS A 112 5.36 -8.84 -3.33
N ALA A 113 4.08 -8.58 -3.15
CA ALA A 113 3.17 -9.54 -2.56
C ALA A 113 1.81 -9.37 -3.20
N HIS A 114 1.08 -10.46 -3.33
CA HIS A 114 -0.30 -10.38 -3.77
C HIS A 114 -1.13 -11.49 -3.14
N GLY A 115 -2.43 -11.28 -3.11
CA GLY A 115 -3.35 -12.26 -2.58
C GLY A 115 -4.72 -12.12 -3.20
N CYS A 116 -5.41 -13.24 -3.30
CA CYS A 116 -6.78 -13.33 -3.76
C CYS A 116 -7.58 -13.99 -2.65
N ASN A 117 -8.38 -13.20 -1.95
CA ASN A 117 -9.16 -13.64 -0.79
C ASN A 117 -8.30 -14.21 0.35
N ALA A 118 -7.02 -13.89 0.37
CA ALA A 118 -6.09 -14.34 1.41
C ALA A 118 -5.06 -13.25 1.64
N TYR A 119 -4.65 -13.08 2.91
CA TYR A 119 -3.84 -11.95 3.33
C TYR A 119 -2.72 -12.42 4.26
N PRO A 120 -1.55 -11.76 4.22
CA PRO A 120 -0.50 -12.08 5.16
C PRO A 120 -0.86 -11.62 6.58
N LYS A 121 -0.16 -12.19 7.56
CA LYS A 121 -0.32 -11.77 8.96
C LYS A 121 -0.05 -10.27 9.08
N ASN A 122 -0.87 -9.58 9.86
CA ASN A 122 -0.79 -8.13 10.11
C ASN A 122 -1.17 -7.26 8.90
N TYR A 123 -1.79 -7.85 7.87
CA TYR A 123 -2.20 -7.09 6.68
C TYR A 123 -3.18 -5.96 7.03
N TRP A 124 -4.16 -6.22 7.89
CA TRP A 124 -5.18 -5.22 8.20
C TRP A 124 -4.60 -4.04 8.99
N GLU A 125 -3.64 -4.27 9.86
CA GLU A 125 -2.91 -3.20 10.55
C GLU A 125 -2.11 -2.36 9.56
N PHE A 126 -1.48 -3.02 8.59
CA PHE A 126 -0.75 -2.34 7.51
C PHE A 126 -1.70 -1.48 6.68
N MET A 127 -2.85 -2.04 6.28
CA MET A 127 -3.87 -1.33 5.51
C MET A 127 -4.36 -0.09 6.25
N GLU A 128 -4.59 -0.20 7.55
CA GLU A 128 -5.03 0.91 8.38
C GLU A 128 -4.00 2.03 8.43
N LEU A 129 -2.72 1.70 8.55
CA LEU A 129 -1.64 2.69 8.52
C LEU A 129 -1.60 3.44 7.18
N ILE A 130 -1.74 2.70 6.08
CA ILE A 130 -1.77 3.29 4.73
C ILE A 130 -2.97 4.22 4.59
N ASP A 131 -4.14 3.77 5.01
CA ASP A 131 -5.37 4.55 4.92
C ASP A 131 -5.29 5.84 5.72
N GLU A 132 -4.78 5.78 6.94
CA GLU A 132 -4.57 6.97 7.77
C GLU A 132 -3.56 7.94 7.15
N ALA A 133 -2.47 7.41 6.59
CA ALA A 133 -1.46 8.24 5.94
C ALA A 133 -2.01 8.97 4.72
N VAL A 134 -2.90 8.33 3.98
CA VAL A 134 -3.50 8.89 2.76
C VAL A 134 -4.64 9.84 3.08
N ASN A 135 -5.53 9.47 3.99
CA ASN A 135 -6.76 10.23 4.29
C ASN A 135 -6.60 11.22 5.45
N GLY A 136 -5.48 11.14 6.15
CA GLY A 136 -5.27 11.92 7.36
C GLY A 136 -5.93 11.28 8.58
N PRO A 137 -5.68 11.85 9.77
CA PRO A 137 -6.25 11.32 11.01
C PRO A 137 -7.77 11.41 10.94
N LYS A 138 -8.43 10.32 11.38
CA LYS A 138 -9.87 10.32 11.48
C LYS A 138 -10.28 11.14 12.71
N GLU A 139 -11.16 12.09 12.50
CA GLU A 139 -11.75 12.85 13.59
C GLU A 139 -13.01 12.13 14.05
N TYR A 140 -13.10 11.93 15.34
CA TYR A 140 -14.27 11.29 15.97
C TYR A 140 -15.02 12.29 16.82
#